data_166fa41b8c1ffd1f46a081c6c86aaf2f
#
_entry.id   166fa41b8c1ffd1f46a081c6c86aaf2f
#
_cell.length_a   1.000
_cell.length_b   1.000
_cell.length_c   1.000
_cell.angle_alpha   90.00
_cell.angle_beta   90.00
_cell.angle_gamma   90.00
#
_symmetry.space_group_name_H-M   'P 1'
#
loop_
_entity.id
_entity.type
_entity.pdbx_description
1 polymer ?
#
loop_
_entity_poly.entity_id
_entity_poly.type
_entity_poly.pdbx_seq_one_letter_code
_entity_poly.pdbx_strand_id
1 'polypeptide(L)'
;MRDSLTAEIVRLRQENSDTLTLYFVRPFDFVAGQYITVFIDGSSVREGKAYSLSSRPQEELASITVKNVGGEFSKYLCSRQVGDCLQISRAYGSFNPQTDRPLVGIAAGCALSPIWSILADAEQLTFLYFSHTSPEYQVFQDELAASNIKIQHFSTSAKVEEKKGWHNGRFDVAKIIAEVPSDAHFLVCGSLPFVRDVWQKLSAGGVGGERVSTETFFEQ
;
A
#
# COMPACT_ATOMS: atom_id res chain seq x y z
N MET A 1 10.27 3.82 28.92
CA MET A 1 8.86 4.07 28.56
C MET A 1 8.83 4.14 27.04
N ARG A 2 7.92 3.43 26.36
CA ARG A 2 7.77 3.60 24.91
C ARG A 2 7.20 4.99 24.65
N ASP A 3 7.73 5.70 23.67
CA ASP A 3 7.15 6.97 23.21
C ASP A 3 5.99 6.64 22.27
N SER A 4 4.88 6.13 22.83
CA SER A 4 3.66 5.80 22.11
C SER A 4 2.66 6.93 22.20
N LEU A 5 1.95 7.15 21.12
CA LEU A 5 0.85 8.10 20.98
C LEU A 5 -0.46 7.34 20.99
N THR A 6 -1.51 7.99 21.47
CA THR A 6 -2.88 7.44 21.41
C THR A 6 -3.61 8.06 20.24
N ALA A 7 -4.24 7.22 19.38
CA ALA A 7 -5.02 7.64 18.23
C ALA A 7 -6.43 7.03 18.31
N GLU A 8 -7.45 7.87 18.35
CA GLU A 8 -8.85 7.44 18.37
C GLU A 8 -9.33 7.09 16.97
N ILE A 9 -9.95 5.91 16.83
CA ILE A 9 -10.59 5.45 15.59
C ILE A 9 -11.93 6.18 15.44
N VAL A 10 -12.07 6.94 14.37
CA VAL A 10 -13.28 7.73 14.11
C VAL A 10 -14.13 7.21 12.95
N ARG A 11 -13.54 6.34 12.11
CA ARG A 11 -14.22 5.71 10.98
C ARG A 11 -13.59 4.36 10.64
N LEU A 12 -14.43 3.42 10.22
CA LEU A 12 -14.04 2.13 9.66
C LEU A 12 -14.63 1.99 8.27
N ARG A 13 -13.88 1.39 7.33
CA ARG A 13 -14.40 1.04 6.01
C ARG A 13 -13.98 -0.39 5.67
N GLN A 14 -14.97 -1.24 5.41
CA GLN A 14 -14.72 -2.56 4.87
C GLN A 14 -14.33 -2.42 3.39
N GLU A 15 -13.11 -2.82 3.04
CA GLU A 15 -12.63 -2.80 1.66
C GLU A 15 -13.14 -4.02 0.88
N ASN A 16 -13.08 -5.19 1.52
CA ASN A 16 -13.56 -6.47 1.01
C ASN A 16 -13.75 -7.45 2.18
N SER A 17 -14.00 -8.73 1.93
CA SER A 17 -14.35 -9.71 2.95
C SER A 17 -13.30 -9.90 4.06
N ASP A 18 -12.02 -9.63 3.81
CA ASP A 18 -10.91 -9.84 4.74
C ASP A 18 -10.05 -8.59 5.02
N THR A 19 -10.41 -7.44 4.46
CA THR A 19 -9.57 -6.23 4.54
C THR A 19 -10.38 -5.03 5.03
N LEU A 20 -9.89 -4.36 6.07
CA LEU A 20 -10.51 -3.22 6.74
C LEU A 20 -9.56 -2.02 6.71
N THR A 21 -10.09 -0.83 6.42
CA THR A 21 -9.39 0.45 6.60
C THR A 21 -9.88 1.12 7.88
N LEU A 22 -8.93 1.44 8.78
CA LEU A 22 -9.17 2.16 10.02
C LEU A 22 -8.71 3.61 9.83
N TYR A 23 -9.60 4.55 10.09
CA TYR A 23 -9.32 5.99 10.05
C TYR A 23 -9.27 6.52 11.48
N PHE A 24 -8.25 7.30 11.80
CA PHE A 24 -8.05 7.84 13.14
C PHE A 24 -7.59 9.30 13.12
N VAL A 25 -7.85 10.01 14.21
CA VAL A 25 -7.30 11.36 14.41
C VAL A 25 -5.78 11.26 14.50
N ARG A 26 -5.08 11.93 13.58
CA ARG A 26 -3.62 11.88 13.55
C ARG A 26 -2.99 12.80 14.60
N PRO A 27 -2.14 12.29 15.49
CA PRO A 27 -1.42 13.12 16.46
C PRO A 27 -0.06 13.62 15.94
N PHE A 28 0.22 13.51 14.62
CA PHE A 28 1.49 13.88 13.98
C PHE A 28 1.29 14.23 12.50
N ASP A 29 2.24 14.94 11.92
CA ASP A 29 2.37 15.09 10.48
C ASP A 29 3.18 13.94 9.88
N PHE A 30 2.92 13.61 8.61
CA PHE A 30 3.61 12.55 7.90
C PHE A 30 3.79 12.89 6.42
N VAL A 31 4.66 12.15 5.75
CA VAL A 31 4.88 12.19 4.31
C VAL A 31 4.31 10.94 3.68
N ALA A 32 3.73 11.05 2.49
CA ALA A 32 3.19 9.91 1.74
C ALA A 32 4.22 8.76 1.66
N GLY A 33 3.77 7.52 1.82
CA GLY A 33 4.63 6.33 1.83
C GLY A 33 5.24 5.99 3.19
N GLN A 34 5.01 6.78 4.24
CA GLN A 34 5.44 6.44 5.60
C GLN A 34 4.51 5.42 6.26
N TYR A 35 5.00 4.80 7.34
CA TYR A 35 4.28 3.84 8.17
C TYR A 35 4.29 4.25 9.64
N ILE A 36 3.39 3.68 10.41
CA ILE A 36 3.38 3.71 11.88
C ILE A 36 3.59 2.29 12.43
N THR A 37 4.07 2.20 13.66
CA THR A 37 4.04 0.95 14.43
C THR A 37 2.82 0.95 15.33
N VAL A 38 2.02 -0.10 15.29
CA VAL A 38 0.92 -0.33 16.24
C VAL A 38 1.44 -1.22 17.35
N PHE A 39 1.09 -0.86 18.58
CA PHE A 39 1.43 -1.62 19.78
C PHE A 39 0.17 -2.23 20.40
N ILE A 40 0.28 -3.46 20.91
CA ILE A 40 -0.79 -4.13 21.66
C ILE A 40 -0.24 -4.45 23.05
N ASP A 41 -0.94 -3.95 24.07
CA ASP A 41 -0.56 -4.24 25.45
C ASP A 41 -0.73 -5.73 25.75
N GLY A 42 0.31 -6.31 26.37
CA GLY A 42 0.33 -7.75 26.67
C GLY A 42 0.70 -8.66 25.50
N SER A 43 0.93 -8.13 24.29
CA SER A 43 1.41 -8.90 23.14
C SER A 43 2.81 -9.49 23.38
N SER A 44 3.05 -10.67 22.82
CA SER A 44 4.39 -11.26 22.75
C SER A 44 5.33 -10.48 21.82
N VAL A 45 4.80 -9.75 20.85
CA VAL A 45 5.54 -8.87 19.93
C VAL A 45 5.66 -7.49 20.55
N ARG A 46 6.63 -7.34 21.45
CA ARG A 46 6.79 -6.11 22.25
C ARG A 46 7.15 -4.87 21.40
N GLU A 47 7.85 -5.06 20.30
CA GLU A 47 8.23 -4.01 19.34
C GLU A 47 7.05 -3.48 18.53
N GLY A 48 5.90 -4.15 18.57
CA GLY A 48 4.74 -3.83 17.74
C GLY A 48 4.90 -4.28 16.30
N LYS A 49 3.95 -3.88 15.45
CA LYS A 49 3.99 -4.16 14.00
C LYS A 49 3.76 -2.91 13.18
N ALA A 50 4.55 -2.80 12.10
CA ALA A 50 4.47 -1.70 11.13
C ALA A 50 3.23 -1.83 10.23
N TYR A 51 2.57 -0.68 10.00
CA TYR A 51 1.46 -0.53 9.06
C TYR A 51 1.65 0.75 8.27
N SER A 52 1.74 0.64 6.95
CA SER A 52 1.88 1.79 6.06
C SER A 52 0.62 2.64 6.11
N LEU A 53 0.82 3.96 6.15
CA LEU A 53 -0.28 4.92 6.06
C LEU A 53 -0.89 4.86 4.66
N SER A 54 -2.20 4.71 4.58
CA SER A 54 -2.97 4.61 3.34
C SER A 54 -3.69 5.89 2.96
N SER A 55 -3.81 6.86 3.88
CA SER A 55 -4.30 8.21 3.61
C SER A 55 -3.24 9.09 2.96
N ARG A 56 -3.66 10.20 2.34
CA ARG A 56 -2.76 11.25 1.88
C ARG A 56 -2.38 12.17 3.06
N PRO A 57 -1.20 12.81 3.02
CA PRO A 57 -0.78 13.74 4.08
C PRO A 57 -1.72 14.94 4.29
N GLN A 58 -2.45 15.38 3.26
CA GLN A 58 -3.38 16.52 3.31
C GLN A 58 -4.73 16.15 3.89
N GLU A 59 -5.05 14.86 4.03
CA GLU A 59 -6.32 14.43 4.62
C GLU A 59 -6.34 14.71 6.12
N GLU A 60 -7.51 15.09 6.63
CA GLU A 60 -7.70 15.39 8.05
C GLU A 60 -7.43 14.16 8.94
N LEU A 61 -7.84 12.98 8.47
CA LEU A 61 -7.65 11.71 9.15
C LEU A 61 -6.48 10.94 8.54
N ALA A 62 -5.68 10.31 9.40
CA ALA A 62 -4.77 9.26 8.95
C ALA A 62 -5.51 7.92 8.86
N SER A 63 -5.02 7.02 8.01
CA SER A 63 -5.57 5.67 7.91
C SER A 63 -4.50 4.61 7.71
N ILE A 64 -4.83 3.39 8.14
CA ILE A 64 -4.10 2.16 7.82
C ILE A 64 -5.09 1.15 7.26
N THR A 65 -4.67 0.35 6.28
CA THR A 65 -5.48 -0.71 5.66
C THR A 65 -4.89 -2.05 6.04
N VAL A 66 -5.71 -2.89 6.66
CA VAL A 66 -5.30 -4.13 7.31
C VAL A 66 -6.04 -5.31 6.72
N LYS A 67 -5.29 -6.27 6.18
CA LYS A 67 -5.81 -7.58 5.79
C LYS A 67 -5.78 -8.51 7.00
N ASN A 68 -6.91 -9.16 7.30
CA ASN A 68 -6.99 -10.17 8.36
C ASN A 68 -6.37 -11.48 7.88
N VAL A 69 -5.11 -11.69 8.24
CA VAL A 69 -4.36 -12.94 7.94
C VAL A 69 -4.40 -13.95 9.09
N GLY A 70 -5.26 -13.73 10.11
CA GLY A 70 -5.42 -14.63 11.25
C GLY A 70 -4.38 -14.48 12.36
N GLY A 71 -3.38 -13.61 12.20
CA GLY A 71 -2.40 -13.30 13.24
C GLY A 71 -2.95 -12.39 14.34
N GLU A 72 -2.24 -12.27 15.47
CA GLU A 72 -2.64 -11.48 16.63
C GLU A 72 -3.01 -10.04 16.27
N PHE A 73 -2.10 -9.33 15.57
CA PHE A 73 -2.29 -7.93 15.23
C PHE A 73 -3.41 -7.69 14.22
N SER A 74 -3.50 -8.53 13.18
CA SER A 74 -4.56 -8.39 12.18
C SER A 74 -5.94 -8.67 12.77
N LYS A 75 -6.07 -9.67 13.65
CA LYS A 75 -7.31 -9.94 14.40
C LYS A 75 -7.66 -8.77 15.33
N TYR A 76 -6.68 -8.28 16.08
CA TYR A 76 -6.87 -7.15 16.99
C TYR A 76 -7.38 -5.93 16.22
N LEU A 77 -6.72 -5.53 15.14
CA LEU A 77 -7.10 -4.35 14.36
C LEU A 77 -8.46 -4.52 13.67
N CYS A 78 -8.72 -5.69 13.08
CA CYS A 78 -10.01 -5.96 12.43
C CYS A 78 -11.18 -6.15 13.41
N SER A 79 -10.92 -6.26 14.72
CA SER A 79 -11.97 -6.29 15.76
C SER A 79 -12.26 -4.92 16.37
N ARG A 80 -11.56 -3.86 15.97
CA ARG A 80 -11.75 -2.52 16.54
C ARG A 80 -13.06 -1.90 16.08
N GLN A 81 -13.55 -0.97 16.92
CA GLN A 81 -14.76 -0.21 16.69
C GLN A 81 -14.46 1.30 16.70
N VAL A 82 -15.37 2.10 16.16
CA VAL A 82 -15.31 3.56 16.28
C VAL A 82 -15.35 3.93 17.77
N GLY A 83 -14.47 4.82 18.20
CA GLY A 83 -14.25 5.22 19.59
C GLY A 83 -13.15 4.43 20.29
N ASP A 84 -12.68 3.29 19.74
CA ASP A 84 -11.50 2.59 20.27
C ASP A 84 -10.23 3.43 20.04
N CYS A 85 -9.25 3.26 20.94
CA CYS A 85 -7.95 3.90 20.83
C CYS A 85 -6.87 2.89 20.43
N LEU A 86 -6.00 3.29 19.52
CA LEU A 86 -4.77 2.59 19.16
C LEU A 86 -3.58 3.21 19.89
N GLN A 87 -2.65 2.36 20.34
CA GLN A 87 -1.32 2.78 20.74
C GLN A 87 -0.40 2.69 19.53
N ILE A 88 0.13 3.83 19.09
CA ILE A 88 0.90 3.93 17.84
C ILE A 88 2.19 4.71 18.05
N SER A 89 3.13 4.55 17.15
CA SER A 89 4.32 5.40 17.02
C SER A 89 4.01 6.69 16.27
N ARG A 90 4.99 7.59 16.17
CA ARG A 90 5.05 8.60 15.09
C ARG A 90 5.23 7.90 13.74
N ALA A 91 5.07 8.67 12.65
CA ALA A 91 5.34 8.16 11.29
C ALA A 91 6.86 8.03 11.04
N TYR A 92 7.24 6.95 10.32
CA TYR A 92 8.61 6.63 9.92
C TYR A 92 8.63 6.12 8.48
N GLY A 93 9.82 6.00 7.90
CA GLY A 93 10.07 5.42 6.59
C GLY A 93 10.47 6.43 5.54
N SER A 94 11.09 5.92 4.47
CA SER A 94 11.66 6.68 3.36
C SER A 94 11.25 6.12 1.99
N PHE A 95 10.12 5.43 1.92
CA PHE A 95 9.65 4.80 0.68
C PHE A 95 9.30 5.83 -0.42
N ASN A 96 8.93 7.06 -0.05
CA ASN A 96 8.62 8.14 -0.98
C ASN A 96 9.90 8.66 -1.68
N PRO A 97 10.05 8.49 -3.00
CA PRO A 97 11.14 9.10 -3.75
C PRO A 97 10.90 10.61 -3.88
N GLN A 98 11.90 11.40 -3.53
CA GLN A 98 11.88 12.85 -3.80
C GLN A 98 12.29 13.07 -5.26
N THR A 99 11.33 13.05 -6.19
CA THR A 99 11.60 13.11 -7.63
C THR A 99 10.43 13.74 -8.39
N ASP A 100 10.76 14.46 -9.47
CA ASP A 100 9.79 15.01 -10.43
C ASP A 100 9.51 14.06 -11.61
N ARG A 101 10.11 12.86 -11.59
CA ARG A 101 9.93 11.84 -12.65
C ARG A 101 8.52 11.26 -12.61
N PRO A 102 8.01 10.73 -13.73
CA PRO A 102 6.79 9.94 -13.74
C PRO A 102 6.90 8.78 -12.74
N LEU A 103 5.83 8.49 -11.99
CA LEU A 103 5.79 7.43 -10.99
C LEU A 103 5.06 6.20 -11.51
N VAL A 104 5.63 5.03 -11.28
CA VAL A 104 5.05 3.74 -11.64
C VAL A 104 4.91 2.88 -10.40
N GLY A 105 3.68 2.73 -9.89
CA GLY A 105 3.38 1.82 -8.80
C GLY A 105 3.20 0.38 -9.29
N ILE A 106 3.84 -0.56 -8.63
CA ILE A 106 3.65 -2.00 -8.83
C ILE A 106 3.32 -2.63 -7.48
N ALA A 107 2.06 -3.04 -7.30
CA ALA A 107 1.52 -3.47 -6.03
C ALA A 107 0.80 -4.81 -6.11
N ALA A 108 0.75 -5.52 -4.97
CA ALA A 108 -0.06 -6.72 -4.79
C ALA A 108 -0.94 -6.64 -3.53
N GLY A 109 -2.26 -6.76 -3.68
CA GLY A 109 -3.21 -6.77 -2.57
C GLY A 109 -3.14 -5.50 -1.70
N CYS A 110 -3.18 -5.64 -0.37
CA CYS A 110 -3.14 -4.51 0.57
C CYS A 110 -1.80 -3.75 0.58
N ALA A 111 -0.74 -4.27 -0.06
CA ALA A 111 0.51 -3.53 -0.27
C ALA A 111 0.35 -2.34 -1.25
N LEU A 112 -0.83 -2.14 -1.80
CA LEU A 112 -1.18 -0.90 -2.48
C LEU A 112 -1.18 0.32 -1.53
N SER A 113 -1.38 0.15 -0.23
CA SER A 113 -1.55 1.25 0.74
C SER A 113 -0.48 2.35 0.65
N PRO A 114 0.83 2.07 0.81
CA PRO A 114 1.84 3.12 0.70
C PRO A 114 1.99 3.68 -0.72
N ILE A 115 1.79 2.84 -1.74
CA ILE A 115 1.84 3.27 -3.14
C ILE A 115 0.66 4.21 -3.44
N TRP A 116 -0.55 3.87 -2.97
CA TRP A 116 -1.72 4.72 -3.12
C TRP A 116 -1.48 6.10 -2.49
N SER A 117 -1.01 6.14 -1.24
CA SER A 117 -0.70 7.40 -0.54
C SER A 117 0.24 8.30 -1.36
N ILE A 118 1.26 7.71 -2.01
CA ILE A 118 2.21 8.46 -2.86
C ILE A 118 1.57 8.88 -4.18
N LEU A 119 0.96 7.95 -4.93
CA LEU A 119 0.43 8.24 -6.27
C LEU A 119 -0.75 9.21 -6.24
N ALA A 120 -1.59 9.13 -5.20
CA ALA A 120 -2.74 10.01 -5.03
C ALA A 120 -2.35 11.45 -4.62
N ASP A 121 -1.13 11.64 -4.12
CA ASP A 121 -0.54 12.93 -3.75
C ASP A 121 0.38 13.50 -4.84
N ALA A 122 0.68 12.71 -5.86
CA ALA A 122 1.64 13.07 -6.90
C ALA A 122 1.05 14.06 -7.92
N GLU A 123 1.82 15.10 -8.26
CA GLU A 123 1.49 16.05 -9.32
C GLU A 123 1.93 15.57 -10.71
N GLN A 124 2.91 14.68 -10.78
CA GLN A 124 3.46 14.13 -12.01
C GLN A 124 2.60 13.02 -12.60
N LEU A 125 2.94 12.59 -13.82
CA LEU A 125 2.27 11.47 -14.50
C LEU A 125 2.44 10.17 -13.70
N THR A 126 1.33 9.50 -13.40
CA THR A 126 1.28 8.29 -12.57
C THR A 126 0.69 7.09 -13.31
N PHE A 127 1.29 5.93 -13.06
CA PHE A 127 0.84 4.62 -13.53
C PHE A 127 0.71 3.67 -12.35
N LEU A 128 -0.24 2.76 -12.41
CA LEU A 128 -0.41 1.70 -11.40
C LEU A 128 -0.65 0.35 -12.08
N TYR A 129 0.20 -0.62 -11.79
CA TYR A 129 0.04 -2.03 -12.13
C TYR A 129 -0.32 -2.79 -10.86
N PHE A 130 -1.61 -3.11 -10.72
CA PHE A 130 -2.17 -3.64 -9.49
C PHE A 130 -2.58 -5.09 -9.65
N SER A 131 -1.88 -5.98 -8.92
CA SER A 131 -2.16 -7.41 -8.86
C SER A 131 -3.02 -7.77 -7.65
N HIS A 132 -4.07 -8.53 -7.88
CA HIS A 132 -4.95 -9.06 -6.82
C HIS A 132 -5.43 -10.47 -7.18
N THR A 133 -5.90 -11.22 -6.19
CA THR A 133 -6.35 -12.60 -6.38
C THR A 133 -7.57 -12.65 -7.31
N SER A 134 -8.52 -11.75 -7.06
CA SER A 134 -9.72 -11.58 -7.88
C SER A 134 -10.32 -10.17 -7.65
N PRO A 135 -11.22 -9.68 -8.49
CA PRO A 135 -11.77 -8.32 -8.41
C PRO A 135 -12.38 -7.96 -7.05
N GLU A 136 -13.03 -8.92 -6.38
CA GLU A 136 -13.65 -8.73 -5.08
C GLU A 136 -12.65 -8.48 -3.94
N TYR A 137 -11.35 -8.75 -4.15
CA TYR A 137 -10.28 -8.44 -3.19
C TYR A 137 -9.54 -7.13 -3.49
N GLN A 138 -10.07 -6.32 -4.39
CA GLN A 138 -9.55 -4.98 -4.64
C GLN A 138 -9.75 -4.10 -3.40
N VAL A 139 -8.79 -3.22 -3.12
CA VAL A 139 -8.87 -2.15 -2.12
C VAL A 139 -8.93 -0.79 -2.80
N PHE A 140 -9.45 0.23 -2.13
CA PHE A 140 -9.55 1.62 -2.62
C PHE A 140 -10.30 1.77 -3.95
N GLN A 141 -11.35 0.98 -4.17
CA GLN A 141 -12.07 0.96 -5.46
C GLN A 141 -12.59 2.32 -5.89
N ASP A 142 -13.23 3.04 -4.98
CA ASP A 142 -13.83 4.35 -5.27
C ASP A 142 -12.76 5.40 -5.55
N GLU A 143 -11.69 5.38 -4.76
CA GLU A 143 -10.56 6.31 -4.91
C GLU A 143 -9.81 6.05 -6.22
N LEU A 144 -9.54 4.79 -6.56
CA LEU A 144 -8.90 4.42 -7.81
C LEU A 144 -9.77 4.83 -9.01
N ALA A 145 -11.09 4.60 -8.95
CA ALA A 145 -12.02 4.97 -10.00
C ALA A 145 -12.14 6.49 -10.19
N ALA A 146 -11.99 7.27 -9.12
CA ALA A 146 -12.03 8.73 -9.16
C ALA A 146 -10.67 9.37 -9.50
N SER A 147 -9.59 8.60 -9.55
CA SER A 147 -8.24 9.10 -9.79
C SER A 147 -7.94 9.31 -11.28
N ASN A 148 -6.91 10.14 -11.56
CA ASN A 148 -6.34 10.31 -12.90
C ASN A 148 -5.18 9.34 -13.18
N ILE A 149 -4.93 8.37 -12.29
CA ILE A 149 -3.87 7.38 -12.42
C ILE A 149 -4.19 6.43 -13.59
N LYS A 150 -3.20 6.12 -14.41
CA LYS A 150 -3.34 5.10 -15.46
C LYS A 150 -3.21 3.71 -14.85
N ILE A 151 -4.34 3.04 -14.62
CA ILE A 151 -4.40 1.79 -13.85
C ILE A 151 -4.55 0.58 -14.78
N GLN A 152 -3.76 -0.46 -14.51
CA GLN A 152 -3.87 -1.81 -15.08
C GLN A 152 -4.06 -2.81 -13.94
N HIS A 153 -5.19 -3.53 -13.95
CA HIS A 153 -5.53 -4.56 -12.96
C HIS A 153 -5.20 -5.96 -13.48
N PHE A 154 -4.63 -6.79 -12.62
CA PHE A 154 -4.25 -8.17 -12.93
C PHE A 154 -4.89 -9.13 -11.93
N SER A 155 -5.86 -9.93 -12.40
CA SER A 155 -6.50 -10.97 -11.60
C SER A 155 -5.74 -12.28 -11.75
N THR A 156 -5.18 -12.79 -10.64
CA THR A 156 -4.26 -13.93 -10.67
C THR A 156 -4.93 -15.29 -10.51
N SER A 157 -6.15 -15.34 -9.98
CA SER A 157 -6.88 -16.60 -9.71
C SER A 157 -8.25 -16.64 -10.35
N ALA A 158 -9.06 -15.58 -10.23
CA ALA A 158 -10.36 -15.52 -10.90
C ALA A 158 -10.19 -15.05 -12.34
N LYS A 159 -10.92 -15.71 -13.27
CA LYS A 159 -11.02 -15.22 -14.64
C LYS A 159 -11.89 -13.98 -14.68
N VAL A 160 -11.39 -12.94 -15.32
CA VAL A 160 -12.11 -11.71 -15.61
C VAL A 160 -12.31 -11.57 -17.11
N GLU A 161 -13.37 -10.85 -17.50
CA GLU A 161 -13.49 -10.36 -18.86
C GLU A 161 -12.37 -9.35 -19.13
N GLU A 162 -11.51 -9.66 -20.09
CA GLU A 162 -10.45 -8.74 -20.49
C GLU A 162 -11.07 -7.53 -21.20
N LYS A 163 -11.08 -6.43 -20.51
CA LYS A 163 -11.56 -5.14 -20.99
C LYS A 163 -10.58 -4.05 -20.57
N LYS A 164 -10.81 -2.82 -20.99
CA LYS A 164 -9.92 -1.69 -20.73
C LYS A 164 -9.39 -1.69 -19.29
N GLY A 165 -8.09 -1.94 -19.14
CA GLY A 165 -7.39 -1.92 -17.85
C GLY A 165 -7.51 -3.21 -17.02
N TRP A 166 -8.15 -4.28 -17.51
CA TRP A 166 -8.28 -5.57 -16.81
C TRP A 166 -7.63 -6.71 -17.57
N HIS A 167 -6.82 -7.50 -16.89
CA HIS A 167 -6.05 -8.61 -17.45
C HIS A 167 -6.13 -9.86 -16.57
N ASN A 168 -6.04 -11.02 -17.20
CA ASN A 168 -5.91 -12.30 -16.52
C ASN A 168 -4.44 -12.65 -16.26
N GLY A 169 -4.16 -13.24 -15.10
CA GLY A 169 -2.84 -13.71 -14.73
C GLY A 169 -1.94 -12.63 -14.14
N ARG A 170 -0.63 -12.85 -14.23
CA ARG A 170 0.38 -11.94 -13.70
C ARG A 170 0.84 -10.95 -14.78
N PHE A 171 1.22 -9.74 -14.36
CA PHE A 171 1.82 -8.77 -15.28
C PHE A 171 3.21 -9.19 -15.73
N ASP A 172 3.58 -8.72 -16.92
CA ASP A 172 4.92 -8.87 -17.49
C ASP A 172 5.70 -7.55 -17.27
N VAL A 173 6.75 -7.61 -16.46
CA VAL A 173 7.57 -6.42 -16.14
C VAL A 173 8.25 -5.83 -17.38
N ALA A 174 8.63 -6.66 -18.38
CA ALA A 174 9.21 -6.16 -19.61
C ALA A 174 8.22 -5.32 -20.42
N LYS A 175 6.94 -5.70 -20.43
CA LYS A 175 5.87 -4.88 -21.03
C LYS A 175 5.67 -3.57 -20.26
N ILE A 176 5.66 -3.62 -18.92
CA ILE A 176 5.57 -2.41 -18.10
C ILE A 176 6.67 -1.42 -18.48
N ILE A 177 7.93 -1.88 -18.55
CA ILE A 177 9.07 -1.03 -18.91
C ILE A 177 8.89 -0.40 -20.31
N ALA A 178 8.32 -1.15 -21.27
CA ALA A 178 8.10 -0.66 -22.63
C ALA A 178 6.93 0.34 -22.76
N GLU A 179 5.96 0.30 -21.83
CA GLU A 179 4.74 1.12 -21.85
C GLU A 179 4.87 2.46 -21.10
N VAL A 180 5.85 2.56 -20.19
CA VAL A 180 6.02 3.75 -19.33
C VAL A 180 7.18 4.62 -19.82
N PRO A 181 7.25 5.91 -19.40
CA PRO A 181 8.38 6.77 -19.72
C PRO A 181 9.73 6.16 -19.30
N SER A 182 10.75 6.28 -20.14
CA SER A 182 12.06 5.64 -19.94
C SER A 182 12.81 6.16 -18.71
N ASP A 183 12.46 7.33 -18.20
CA ASP A 183 12.99 7.96 -17.00
C ASP A 183 12.14 7.74 -15.74
N ALA A 184 11.04 6.99 -15.83
CA ALA A 184 10.11 6.76 -14.73
C ALA A 184 10.80 6.17 -13.48
N HIS A 185 10.28 6.53 -12.31
CA HIS A 185 10.64 5.96 -11.02
C HIS A 185 9.61 4.90 -10.61
N PHE A 186 10.07 3.73 -10.21
CA PHE A 186 9.25 2.58 -9.85
C PHE A 186 9.11 2.47 -8.34
N LEU A 187 7.87 2.33 -7.87
CA LEU A 187 7.49 2.05 -6.50
C LEU A 187 6.98 0.62 -6.43
N VAL A 188 7.71 -0.27 -5.76
CA VAL A 188 7.36 -1.69 -5.70
C VAL A 188 7.02 -2.09 -4.27
N CYS A 189 5.80 -2.54 -4.01
CA CYS A 189 5.38 -2.99 -2.69
C CYS A 189 4.59 -4.30 -2.75
N GLY A 190 4.91 -5.23 -1.85
CA GLY A 190 4.30 -6.56 -1.77
C GLY A 190 5.02 -7.48 -0.80
N SER A 191 4.75 -8.79 -0.92
CA SER A 191 5.52 -9.80 -0.18
C SER A 191 6.99 -9.80 -0.64
N LEU A 192 7.90 -10.26 0.22
CA LEU A 192 9.32 -10.31 -0.11
C LEU A 192 9.63 -11.05 -1.43
N PRO A 193 9.03 -12.24 -1.72
CA PRO A 193 9.22 -12.90 -3.02
C PRO A 193 8.73 -12.04 -4.20
N PHE A 194 7.60 -11.35 -4.05
CA PHE A 194 7.04 -10.47 -5.07
C PHE A 194 7.99 -9.30 -5.37
N VAL A 195 8.41 -8.57 -4.34
CA VAL A 195 9.31 -7.42 -4.51
C VAL A 195 10.63 -7.84 -5.13
N ARG A 196 11.21 -8.97 -4.69
CA ARG A 196 12.46 -9.51 -5.25
C ARG A 196 12.31 -9.84 -6.73
N ASP A 197 11.23 -10.55 -7.14
CA ASP A 197 11.00 -10.92 -8.54
C ASP A 197 10.85 -9.69 -9.44
N VAL A 198 10.04 -8.73 -9.01
CA VAL A 198 9.85 -7.48 -9.76
C VAL A 198 11.14 -6.68 -9.87
N TRP A 199 11.88 -6.53 -8.77
CA TRP A 199 13.15 -5.81 -8.76
C TRP A 199 14.19 -6.43 -9.69
N GLN A 200 14.32 -7.77 -9.67
CA GLN A 200 15.23 -8.49 -10.57
C GLN A 200 14.87 -8.28 -12.04
N LYS A 201 13.57 -8.30 -12.37
CA LYS A 201 13.10 -8.09 -13.74
C LYS A 201 13.27 -6.64 -14.19
N LEU A 202 13.05 -5.64 -13.33
CA LEU A 202 13.35 -4.24 -13.61
C LEU A 202 14.84 -4.04 -13.90
N SER A 203 15.71 -4.59 -13.05
CA SER A 203 17.17 -4.53 -13.23
C SER A 203 17.61 -5.21 -14.51
N ALA A 204 17.11 -6.41 -14.83
CA ALA A 204 17.39 -7.12 -16.08
C ALA A 204 16.89 -6.34 -17.32
N GLY A 205 15.82 -5.57 -17.19
CA GLY A 205 15.30 -4.67 -18.21
C GLY A 205 16.02 -3.32 -18.33
N GLY A 206 17.13 -3.12 -17.58
CA GLY A 206 17.97 -1.92 -17.67
C GLY A 206 17.49 -0.74 -16.80
N VAL A 207 16.57 -0.97 -15.87
CA VAL A 207 16.17 0.06 -14.91
C VAL A 207 17.25 0.16 -13.81
N GLY A 208 17.86 1.33 -13.68
CA GLY A 208 18.86 1.59 -12.63
C GLY A 208 18.26 1.56 -11.23
N GLY A 209 19.02 1.06 -10.25
CA GLY A 209 18.55 0.90 -8.87
C GLY A 209 18.14 2.21 -8.21
N GLU A 210 18.71 3.33 -8.63
CA GLU A 210 18.35 4.70 -8.18
C GLU A 210 16.94 5.13 -8.62
N ARG A 211 16.32 4.38 -9.52
CA ARG A 211 14.95 4.60 -10.00
C ARG A 211 13.96 3.59 -9.46
N VAL A 212 14.34 2.82 -8.43
CA VAL A 212 13.46 1.81 -7.84
C VAL A 212 13.44 1.97 -6.32
N SER A 213 12.28 2.31 -5.77
CA SER A 213 12.02 2.25 -4.34
C SER A 213 11.23 0.97 -4.03
N THR A 214 11.59 0.29 -2.95
CA THR A 214 10.93 -0.96 -2.56
C THR A 214 10.50 -0.94 -1.11
N GLU A 215 9.32 -1.51 -0.83
CA GLU A 215 8.87 -1.81 0.52
C GLU A 215 8.32 -3.25 0.58
N THR A 216 8.61 -3.97 1.65
CA THR A 216 8.18 -5.37 1.79
C THR A 216 7.23 -5.54 2.95
N PHE A 217 6.10 -6.22 2.69
CA PHE A 217 5.20 -6.67 3.73
C PHE A 217 5.58 -8.11 4.11
N PHE A 218 5.89 -8.31 5.38
CA PHE A 218 6.19 -9.64 5.90
C PHE A 218 4.88 -10.38 6.18
N GLU A 219 4.72 -11.53 5.53
CA GLU A 219 3.72 -12.51 5.93
C GLU A 219 4.15 -13.12 7.29
N GLN A 220 3.27 -13.04 8.28
CA GLN A 220 3.51 -13.62 9.61
C GLN A 220 2.43 -14.65 9.91
#